data_768ffd1fdfc74018c3bb662f869f058b
#
_entry.id   768ffd1fdfc74018c3bb662f869f058b
#
_cell.length_a   1.000
_cell.length_b   1.000
_cell.length_c   1.000
_cell.angle_alpha   90.00
_cell.angle_beta   90.00
_cell.angle_gamma   90.00
#
_symmetry.space_group_name_H-M   'P 1'
#
loop_
_entity.id
_entity.type
_entity.pdbx_description
1 polymer ?
#
loop_
_entity_poly.entity_id
_entity_poly.type
_entity_poly.pdbx_seq_one_letter_code
_entity_poly.pdbx_strand_id
1 'polypeptide(L)'
;GDMDAFYEAFADDAKFDGLFNDWDNDPLTKDQFMAAQMDFLKLYSVNSFDCVWVKYYEFDSQLNYVQSWWRVSVTRKSDNKVTVFPVMINHGFNEEGKIVRHNELWNEAILD
;
A
#
# COMPACT_ATOMS: atom_id res chain seq x y z
N GLY A 1 -4.48 -8.08 13.98
CA GLY A 1 -4.84 -7.69 12.69
C GLY A 1 -4.66 -8.80 11.69
N ASP A 2 -5.40 -8.66 10.70
CA ASP A 2 -5.49 -9.65 9.66
C ASP A 2 -4.54 -9.39 8.51
N MET A 3 -3.24 -9.37 8.83
CA MET A 3 -2.23 -9.26 7.77
C MET A 3 -2.29 -10.43 6.81
N ASP A 4 -2.60 -11.63 7.31
CA ASP A 4 -2.74 -12.80 6.45
C ASP A 4 -3.89 -12.63 5.44
N ALA A 5 -5.06 -12.16 5.91
CA ALA A 5 -6.21 -11.91 5.03
C ALA A 5 -5.89 -10.81 4.01
N PHE A 6 -5.16 -9.77 4.41
CA PHE A 6 -4.72 -8.72 3.50
C PHE A 6 -3.86 -9.31 2.37
N TYR A 7 -2.87 -10.12 2.71
CA TYR A 7 -1.96 -10.68 1.71
C TYR A 7 -2.60 -11.77 0.86
N GLU A 8 -3.61 -12.45 1.35
CA GLU A 8 -4.36 -13.45 0.56
C GLU A 8 -5.11 -12.83 -0.62
N ALA A 9 -5.44 -11.55 -0.55
CA ALA A 9 -6.10 -10.84 -1.64
C ALA A 9 -5.18 -10.63 -2.85
N PHE A 10 -3.85 -10.78 -2.66
CA PHE A 10 -2.87 -10.59 -3.71
C PHE A 10 -2.50 -11.90 -4.38
N ALA A 11 -2.31 -11.85 -5.70
CA ALA A 11 -1.71 -12.97 -6.42
C ALA A 11 -0.26 -13.17 -5.95
N ASP A 12 0.24 -14.40 -6.04
CA ASP A 12 1.61 -14.70 -5.61
C ASP A 12 2.67 -13.93 -6.40
N ASP A 13 2.39 -13.61 -7.66
CA ASP A 13 3.28 -12.87 -8.55
C ASP A 13 2.96 -11.35 -8.59
N ALA A 14 2.18 -10.86 -7.65
CA ALA A 14 1.83 -9.44 -7.58
C ALA A 14 3.07 -8.55 -7.48
N LYS A 15 3.00 -7.37 -8.09
CA LYS A 15 4.06 -6.37 -8.10
C LYS A 15 3.63 -5.16 -7.27
N PHE A 16 4.58 -4.62 -6.52
CA PHE A 16 4.36 -3.51 -5.58
C PHE A 16 5.30 -2.36 -5.94
N ASP A 17 4.75 -1.19 -6.22
CA ASP A 17 5.49 0.03 -6.50
C ASP A 17 5.16 1.10 -5.48
N GLY A 18 6.03 2.09 -5.36
CA GLY A 18 5.77 3.27 -4.55
C GLY A 18 6.71 3.37 -3.37
N LEU A 19 6.15 3.43 -2.18
CA LEU A 19 6.84 3.78 -0.93
C LEU A 19 8.20 3.13 -0.68
N PHE A 20 8.33 1.85 -0.96
CA PHE A 20 9.52 1.08 -0.57
C PHE A 20 10.53 0.90 -1.69
N ASN A 21 10.30 1.52 -2.84
CA ASN A 21 11.22 1.48 -3.96
C ASN A 21 11.09 2.74 -4.82
N ASP A 22 12.15 3.06 -5.56
CA ASP A 22 12.14 4.17 -6.50
C ASP A 22 11.46 3.77 -7.80
N TRP A 23 10.94 4.77 -8.53
CA TRP A 23 10.36 4.53 -9.85
C TRP A 23 11.36 3.97 -10.85
N ASP A 24 12.66 4.21 -10.62
CA ASP A 24 13.75 3.72 -11.47
C ASP A 24 14.16 2.28 -11.18
N ASN A 25 13.66 1.70 -10.09
CA ASN A 25 13.94 0.33 -9.69
C ASN A 25 12.80 -0.61 -10.06
N ASP A 26 13.12 -1.90 -10.13
CA ASP A 26 12.10 -2.92 -10.37
C ASP A 26 11.07 -2.92 -9.24
N PRO A 27 9.80 -3.22 -9.55
CA PRO A 27 8.78 -3.38 -8.51
C PRO A 27 9.17 -4.46 -7.50
N LEU A 28 8.72 -4.28 -6.26
CA LEU A 28 8.92 -5.28 -5.22
C LEU A 28 8.00 -6.49 -5.46
N THR A 29 8.48 -7.66 -5.07
CA THR A 29 7.65 -8.85 -4.96
C THR A 29 6.78 -8.78 -3.71
N LYS A 30 5.81 -9.68 -3.61
CA LYS A 30 4.94 -9.78 -2.43
C LYS A 30 5.76 -9.98 -1.15
N ASP A 31 6.73 -10.89 -1.17
CA ASP A 31 7.57 -11.17 0.01
C ASP A 31 8.43 -9.97 0.38
N GLN A 32 8.99 -9.27 -0.62
CA GLN A 32 9.78 -8.07 -0.38
C GLN A 32 8.93 -6.95 0.22
N PHE A 33 7.71 -6.78 -0.27
CA PHE A 33 6.78 -5.78 0.27
C PHE A 33 6.38 -6.11 1.71
N MET A 34 6.10 -7.38 2.00
CA MET A 34 5.79 -7.83 3.37
C MET A 34 6.93 -7.53 4.32
N ALA A 35 8.17 -7.81 3.91
CA ALA A 35 9.36 -7.53 4.72
C ALA A 35 9.52 -6.03 4.99
N ALA A 36 9.31 -5.20 3.96
CA ALA A 36 9.38 -3.75 4.10
C ALA A 36 8.30 -3.21 5.06
N GLN A 37 7.08 -3.75 4.99
CA GLN A 37 6.02 -3.38 5.92
C GLN A 37 6.35 -3.76 7.35
N MET A 38 6.92 -4.93 7.57
CA MET A 38 7.32 -5.35 8.92
C MET A 38 8.40 -4.44 9.48
N ASP A 39 9.35 -4.00 8.66
CA ASP A 39 10.38 -3.05 9.08
C ASP A 39 9.76 -1.69 9.46
N PHE A 40 8.79 -1.22 8.67
CA PHE A 40 8.06 0.00 8.98
C PHE A 40 7.36 -0.10 10.35
N LEU A 41 6.71 -1.24 10.61
CA LEU A 41 5.98 -1.46 11.87
C LEU A 41 6.87 -1.60 13.09
N LYS A 42 8.18 -1.82 12.91
CA LYS A 42 9.14 -1.75 14.01
C LYS A 42 9.38 -0.32 14.48
N LEU A 43 9.23 0.65 13.58
CA LEU A 43 9.50 2.07 13.85
C LEU A 43 8.24 2.87 14.13
N TYR A 44 7.12 2.46 13.60
CA TYR A 44 5.84 3.19 13.66
C TYR A 44 4.70 2.27 14.08
N SER A 45 3.79 2.82 14.87
CA SER A 45 2.49 2.20 15.12
C SER A 45 1.45 2.86 14.22
N VAL A 46 0.59 2.09 13.61
CA VAL A 46 -0.52 2.63 12.82
C VAL A 46 -1.71 2.85 13.75
N ASN A 47 -2.13 4.10 13.91
CA ASN A 47 -3.26 4.46 14.77
C ASN A 47 -4.58 4.30 14.04
N SER A 48 -4.60 4.70 12.77
CA SER A 48 -5.80 4.60 11.93
C SER A 48 -5.41 4.54 10.45
N PHE A 49 -6.26 3.89 9.67
CA PHE A 49 -6.10 3.76 8.23
C PHE A 49 -7.51 3.81 7.65
N ASP A 50 -7.99 5.05 7.41
CA ASP A 50 -9.38 5.29 7.08
C ASP A 50 -9.55 5.58 5.59
N CYS A 51 -10.45 4.85 4.94
CA CYS A 51 -10.77 5.07 3.53
C CYS A 51 -11.64 6.33 3.40
N VAL A 52 -11.14 7.30 2.61
CA VAL A 52 -11.86 8.55 2.34
C VAL A 52 -12.80 8.37 1.15
N TRP A 53 -12.30 7.76 0.07
CA TRP A 53 -13.13 7.40 -1.08
C TRP A 53 -12.45 6.31 -1.92
N VAL A 54 -13.27 5.66 -2.73
CA VAL A 54 -12.86 4.58 -3.63
C VAL A 54 -13.50 4.83 -4.99
N LYS A 55 -12.73 4.63 -6.06
CA LYS A 55 -13.25 4.68 -7.42
C LYS A 55 -12.76 3.49 -8.23
N TYR A 56 -13.68 2.86 -8.91
CA TYR A 56 -13.42 1.77 -9.83
C TYR A 56 -13.27 2.31 -11.25
N TYR A 57 -12.23 1.86 -11.94
CA TYR A 57 -11.97 2.18 -13.34
C TYR A 57 -11.98 0.92 -14.18
N GLU A 58 -12.75 0.94 -15.26
CA GLU A 58 -12.76 -0.13 -16.23
C GLU A 58 -12.09 0.40 -17.50
N PHE A 59 -10.99 -0.27 -17.89
CA PHE A 59 -10.25 0.07 -19.10
C PHE A 59 -10.55 -0.96 -20.18
N ASP A 60 -10.43 -0.55 -21.47
CA ASP A 60 -10.51 -1.48 -22.60
C ASP A 60 -9.44 -2.56 -22.57
N SER A 61 -8.32 -2.29 -21.91
CA SER A 61 -7.33 -3.30 -21.59
C SER A 61 -7.88 -4.18 -20.47
N GLN A 62 -7.44 -5.42 -20.43
CA GLN A 62 -7.99 -6.48 -19.57
C GLN A 62 -7.77 -6.29 -18.07
N LEU A 63 -7.29 -5.12 -17.63
CA LEU A 63 -7.04 -4.87 -16.22
C LEU A 63 -8.13 -3.94 -15.64
N ASN A 64 -8.74 -4.38 -14.58
CA ASN A 64 -9.65 -3.56 -13.78
C ASN A 64 -8.85 -2.90 -12.66
N TYR A 65 -9.07 -1.60 -12.46
CA TYR A 65 -8.36 -0.85 -11.44
C TYR A 65 -9.31 -0.26 -10.42
N VAL A 66 -8.86 -0.28 -9.16
CA VAL A 66 -9.52 0.41 -8.05
C VAL A 66 -8.53 1.43 -7.50
N GLN A 67 -8.94 2.70 -7.48
CA GLN A 67 -8.18 3.77 -6.84
C GLN A 67 -8.84 4.12 -5.52
N SER A 68 -8.04 4.18 -4.45
CA SER A 68 -8.55 4.52 -3.13
C SER A 68 -7.70 5.60 -2.49
N TRP A 69 -8.34 6.49 -1.75
CA TRP A 69 -7.70 7.52 -0.95
C TRP A 69 -7.90 7.24 0.51
N TRP A 70 -6.83 7.34 1.26
CA TRP A 70 -6.79 6.97 2.66
C TRP A 70 -6.25 8.12 3.49
N ARG A 71 -6.75 8.23 4.70
CA ARG A 71 -6.19 9.10 5.74
C ARG A 71 -5.53 8.20 6.75
N VAL A 72 -4.22 8.36 6.91
CA VAL A 72 -3.41 7.48 7.76
C VAL A 72 -2.87 8.28 8.92
N SER A 73 -2.94 7.72 10.12
CA SER A 73 -2.32 8.27 11.31
C SER A 73 -1.33 7.26 11.85
N VAL A 74 -0.10 7.70 12.07
CA VAL A 74 0.95 6.85 12.64
C VAL A 74 1.61 7.56 13.82
N THR A 75 2.17 6.76 14.74
CA THR A 75 2.98 7.24 15.85
C THR A 75 4.38 6.69 15.70
N ARG A 76 5.38 7.58 15.67
CA ARG A 76 6.78 7.17 15.67
C ARG A 76 7.15 6.69 17.07
N LYS A 77 7.64 5.46 17.16
CA LYS A 77 7.91 4.80 18.46
C LYS A 77 9.04 5.45 19.24
N SER A 78 10.01 6.05 18.53
CA SER A 78 11.19 6.62 19.19
C SER A 78 10.87 7.86 20.03
N ASP A 79 9.87 8.67 19.65
CA ASP A 79 9.57 9.94 20.32
C ASP A 79 8.06 10.21 20.46
N ASN A 80 7.21 9.25 20.11
CA ASN A 80 5.76 9.35 20.17
C ASN A 80 5.16 10.46 19.30
N LYS A 81 5.90 10.90 18.27
CA LYS A 81 5.39 11.91 17.33
C LYS A 81 4.27 11.29 16.50
N VAL A 82 3.11 11.95 16.47
CA VAL A 82 1.96 11.55 15.65
C VAL A 82 1.98 12.34 14.35
N THR A 83 1.82 11.64 13.23
CA THR A 83 1.73 12.24 11.91
C THR A 83 0.49 11.72 11.20
N VAL A 84 -0.26 12.63 10.59
CA VAL A 84 -1.44 12.30 9.78
C VAL A 84 -1.17 12.72 8.35
N PHE A 85 -1.42 11.81 7.40
CA PHE A 85 -1.10 12.08 5.99
C PHE A 85 -2.04 11.31 5.06
N PRO A 86 -2.20 11.81 3.82
CA PRO A 86 -2.99 11.09 2.82
C PRO A 86 -2.13 10.06 2.09
N VAL A 87 -2.76 8.95 1.72
CA VAL A 87 -2.16 7.93 0.87
C VAL A 87 -3.13 7.61 -0.25
N MET A 88 -2.65 7.59 -1.49
CA MET A 88 -3.41 7.10 -2.62
C MET A 88 -2.89 5.70 -2.99
N ILE A 89 -3.80 4.76 -3.13
CA ILE A 89 -3.46 3.38 -3.49
C ILE A 89 -4.22 3.00 -4.75
N ASN A 90 -3.50 2.47 -5.73
CA ASN A 90 -4.08 1.90 -6.94
C ASN A 90 -3.88 0.40 -6.92
N HIS A 91 -4.95 -0.36 -7.11
CA HIS A 91 -4.92 -1.79 -7.22
C HIS A 91 -5.38 -2.23 -8.60
N GLY A 92 -4.58 -3.10 -9.25
CA GLY A 92 -4.98 -3.78 -10.48
C GLY A 92 -5.33 -5.22 -10.17
N PHE A 93 -6.42 -5.71 -10.77
CA PHE A 93 -6.95 -7.06 -10.52
C PHE A 93 -6.84 -7.92 -11.77
N ASN A 94 -6.60 -9.23 -11.58
CA ASN A 94 -6.69 -10.20 -12.66
C ASN A 94 -8.11 -10.75 -12.79
N GLU A 95 -8.33 -11.66 -13.75
CA GLU A 95 -9.65 -12.24 -14.01
C GLU A 95 -10.19 -13.08 -12.85
N GLU A 96 -9.32 -13.56 -11.98
CA GLU A 96 -9.68 -14.33 -10.80
C GLU A 96 -10.05 -13.45 -9.59
N GLY A 97 -9.97 -12.13 -9.75
CA GLY A 97 -10.26 -11.20 -8.67
C GLY A 97 -9.13 -11.02 -7.68
N LYS A 98 -7.93 -11.49 -8.01
CA LYS A 98 -6.74 -11.27 -7.17
C LYS A 98 -6.03 -9.99 -7.59
N ILE A 99 -5.41 -9.31 -6.62
CA ILE A 99 -4.63 -8.11 -6.88
C ILE A 99 -3.28 -8.51 -7.46
N VAL A 100 -2.96 -7.96 -8.64
CA VAL A 100 -1.67 -8.21 -9.32
C VAL A 100 -0.77 -7.00 -9.32
N ARG A 101 -1.30 -5.80 -9.05
CA ARG A 101 -0.53 -4.56 -8.93
C ARG A 101 -0.99 -3.79 -7.71
N HIS A 102 -0.02 -3.24 -6.99
CA HIS A 102 -0.24 -2.36 -5.85
C HIS A 102 0.67 -1.15 -6.01
N ASN A 103 0.09 0.04 -6.11
CA ASN A 103 0.81 1.30 -6.24
C ASN A 103 0.44 2.19 -5.07
N GLU A 104 1.41 2.59 -4.26
CA GLU A 104 1.20 3.55 -3.18
C GLU A 104 1.86 4.87 -3.51
N LEU A 105 1.13 5.97 -3.35
CA LEU A 105 1.63 7.31 -3.58
C LEU A 105 1.38 8.16 -2.33
N TRP A 106 2.46 8.59 -1.70
CA TRP A 106 2.43 9.52 -0.59
C TRP A 106 3.82 10.11 -0.36
N ASN A 107 3.85 11.23 0.37
CA ASN A 107 5.09 11.93 0.64
C ASN A 107 5.74 11.38 1.91
N GLU A 108 6.68 10.46 1.75
CA GLU A 108 7.36 9.83 2.89
C GLU A 108 8.25 10.80 3.68
N ALA A 109 8.65 11.93 3.10
CA ALA A 109 9.43 12.95 3.80
C ALA A 109 8.66 13.53 5.00
N ILE A 110 7.34 13.40 5.03
CA ILE A 110 6.51 13.88 6.15
C ILE A 110 6.82 13.14 7.46
N LEU A 111 7.42 11.96 7.38
CA LEU A 111 7.78 11.15 8.56
C LEU A 111 9.15 11.51 9.14
N ASP A 112 9.92 12.31 8.48
CA ASP A 112 11.27 12.71 8.92
C ASP A 112 11.24 13.70 10.10
#